data_4e8afb531ba74f5782b464f60c0c2a54
#
_entry.id   4e8afb531ba74f5782b464f60c0c2a54
#
_cell.length_a   1.000
_cell.length_b   1.000
_cell.length_c   1.000
_cell.angle_alpha   90.00
_cell.angle_beta   90.00
_cell.angle_gamma   90.00
#
_symmetry.space_group_name_H-M   'P 1'
#
loop_
_entity.id
_entity.type
_entity.pdbx_description
1 polymer ?
#
loop_
_entity_poly.entity_id
_entity_poly.type
_entity_poly.pdbx_seq_one_letter_code
_entity_poly.pdbx_strand_id
1 'polypeptide(L)'
;MEVSSDGFVQTLRKKCERCGCMNRLKIYRLCLIAALILSILLFWFYGRWYVNSRIPDVIRVGEGEEQTLDLGIKEVSVQAVQKQRVIPGGIPVGIYLETDGVYVVGTGEVVSVDGLTYEPAYQIVQTGDYILAVNGRQVEDKDELIECVQACQSDIMILKVLRGSEVIQVRISAVETEENYKLGIWVKDDIQGIGTLTYVTENMQFGALGHGITDTDTGELLDVSGGSLYDTSILEIVKGEKGEPGEISGMITYSTRHVRGSIMKNTPAGIFGTADSQIRQQIQTAPVEVAFKQEIVPGKACIRSSVSGELKEYEVEIQEIRLNENDVNKGMVFQVTDPELLELTGGIIQGMSGSPILQNGKLVGAVTHVFVNDPARGYGIFAETMLDASL
;
A
#
# COMPACT_ATOMS: atom_id res chain seq x y z
N MET A 1 25.13 90.89 -18.37
CA MET A 1 25.40 89.51 -18.85
C MET A 1 24.67 88.54 -17.95
N GLU A 2 23.37 88.33 -18.22
CA GLU A 2 22.58 87.33 -17.51
C GLU A 2 22.75 85.98 -18.26
N VAL A 3 23.48 85.05 -17.66
CA VAL A 3 23.57 83.68 -18.18
C VAL A 3 22.33 83.00 -17.69
N SER A 4 21.44 82.69 -18.64
CA SER A 4 20.15 82.04 -18.44
C SER A 4 20.39 80.64 -17.72
N SER A 5 19.95 80.55 -16.46
CA SER A 5 19.93 79.34 -15.65
C SER A 5 18.99 78.24 -16.19
N ASP A 6 18.05 78.58 -17.04
CA ASP A 6 17.01 77.72 -17.56
C ASP A 6 17.54 76.66 -18.54
N GLY A 7 18.56 77.01 -19.34
CA GLY A 7 19.17 76.03 -20.29
C GLY A 7 19.92 74.92 -19.63
N PHE A 8 20.54 75.16 -18.49
CA PHE A 8 21.29 74.17 -17.74
C PHE A 8 20.38 73.14 -17.00
N VAL A 9 19.27 73.68 -16.41
CA VAL A 9 18.25 72.88 -15.74
C VAL A 9 17.51 71.95 -16.72
N GLN A 10 17.18 72.46 -17.92
CA GLN A 10 16.54 71.62 -18.97
C GLN A 10 17.46 70.54 -19.49
N THR A 11 18.76 70.78 -19.59
CA THR A 11 19.76 69.82 -20.04
C THR A 11 19.98 68.72 -19.01
N LEU A 12 19.99 69.04 -17.71
CA LEU A 12 20.05 68.08 -16.63
C LEU A 12 18.79 67.21 -16.52
N ARG A 13 17.62 67.83 -16.70
CA ARG A 13 16.33 67.11 -16.70
C ARG A 13 16.24 66.11 -17.85
N LYS A 14 16.63 66.52 -19.09
CA LYS A 14 16.71 65.61 -20.24
C LYS A 14 17.74 64.49 -20.08
N LYS A 15 18.86 64.76 -19.36
CA LYS A 15 19.89 63.75 -19.06
C LYS A 15 19.42 62.77 -17.98
N CYS A 16 18.67 63.23 -17.01
CA CYS A 16 18.08 62.41 -15.96
C CYS A 16 16.95 61.52 -16.50
N GLU A 17 16.07 62.06 -17.38
CA GLU A 17 15.02 61.29 -18.05
C GLU A 17 15.58 60.22 -19.01
N ARG A 18 16.67 60.52 -19.75
CA ARG A 18 17.37 59.52 -20.56
C ARG A 18 18.06 58.42 -19.71
N CYS A 19 18.61 58.81 -18.56
CA CYS A 19 19.23 57.82 -17.63
C CYS A 19 18.20 56.94 -16.99
N GLY A 20 17.04 57.49 -16.59
CA GLY A 20 15.89 56.74 -16.05
C GLY A 20 15.25 55.81 -17.10
N CYS A 21 15.13 56.28 -18.34
CA CYS A 21 14.61 55.45 -19.43
C CYS A 21 15.59 54.32 -19.82
N MET A 22 16.88 54.59 -19.83
CA MET A 22 17.91 53.56 -20.10
C MET A 22 17.96 52.50 -18.98
N ASN A 23 17.75 52.88 -17.74
CA ASN A 23 17.66 51.89 -16.64
C ASN A 23 16.40 51.04 -16.74
N ARG A 24 15.25 51.62 -17.07
CA ARG A 24 13.99 50.87 -17.27
C ARG A 24 14.10 49.91 -18.44
N LEU A 25 14.72 50.28 -19.56
CA LEU A 25 14.98 49.39 -20.69
C LEU A 25 15.94 48.24 -20.35
N LYS A 26 16.96 48.51 -19.55
CA LYS A 26 17.89 47.47 -19.06
C LYS A 26 17.17 46.47 -18.13
N ILE A 27 16.38 46.99 -17.19
CA ILE A 27 15.57 46.17 -16.27
C ILE A 27 14.56 45.33 -17.09
N TYR A 28 13.86 45.93 -18.05
CA TYR A 28 12.92 45.21 -18.93
C TYR A 28 13.60 44.08 -19.72
N ARG A 29 14.79 44.35 -20.28
CA ARG A 29 15.59 43.29 -20.97
C ARG A 29 16.02 42.19 -20.02
N LEU A 30 16.43 42.53 -18.80
CA LEU A 30 16.79 41.57 -17.78
C LEU A 30 15.60 40.70 -17.37
N CYS A 31 14.42 41.30 -17.19
CA CYS A 31 13.18 40.57 -16.91
C CYS A 31 12.77 39.64 -18.06
N LEU A 32 12.94 40.07 -19.31
CA LEU A 32 12.67 39.22 -20.48
C LEU A 32 13.64 38.03 -20.56
N ILE A 33 14.93 38.25 -20.31
CA ILE A 33 15.93 37.17 -20.26
C ILE A 33 15.61 36.22 -19.12
N ALA A 34 15.27 36.71 -17.92
CA ALA A 34 14.88 35.89 -16.79
C ALA A 34 13.60 35.07 -17.09
N ALA A 35 12.60 35.68 -17.71
CA ALA A 35 11.39 35.00 -18.14
C ALA A 35 11.66 33.91 -19.19
N LEU A 36 12.57 34.18 -20.15
CA LEU A 36 12.99 33.21 -21.15
C LEU A 36 13.72 32.01 -20.49
N ILE A 37 14.66 32.29 -19.59
CA ILE A 37 15.38 31.24 -18.85
C ILE A 37 14.37 30.41 -18.02
N LEU A 38 13.45 31.07 -17.33
CA LEU A 38 12.43 30.38 -16.55
C LEU A 38 11.53 29.51 -17.44
N SER A 39 11.13 29.99 -18.62
CA SER A 39 10.33 29.20 -19.57
C SER A 39 11.08 27.99 -20.11
N ILE A 40 12.39 28.11 -20.39
CA ILE A 40 13.24 27.00 -20.81
C ILE A 40 13.38 25.95 -19.68
N LEU A 41 13.59 26.42 -18.44
CA LEU A 41 13.67 25.55 -17.29
C LEU A 41 12.34 24.80 -17.03
N LEU A 42 11.21 25.50 -17.12
CA LEU A 42 9.89 24.91 -17.01
C LEU A 42 9.62 23.88 -18.12
N PHE A 43 9.99 24.20 -19.36
CA PHE A 43 9.85 23.27 -20.48
C PHE A 43 10.73 22.03 -20.29
N TRP A 44 11.98 22.20 -19.84
CA TRP A 44 12.90 21.10 -19.56
C TRP A 44 12.38 20.23 -18.40
N PHE A 45 11.91 20.86 -17.33
CA PHE A 45 11.31 20.16 -16.16
C PHE A 45 10.05 19.40 -16.56
N TYR A 46 9.17 20.03 -17.33
CA TYR A 46 7.95 19.41 -17.82
C TYR A 46 8.26 18.25 -18.78
N GLY A 47 9.18 18.46 -19.71
CA GLY A 47 9.61 17.41 -20.63
C GLY A 47 10.20 16.19 -19.91
N ARG A 48 11.07 16.46 -18.93
CA ARG A 48 11.65 15.40 -18.10
C ARG A 48 10.59 14.67 -17.27
N TRP A 49 9.68 15.42 -16.65
CA TRP A 49 8.55 14.83 -15.92
C TRP A 49 7.66 13.98 -16.84
N TYR A 50 7.32 14.50 -18.02
CA TYR A 50 6.47 13.80 -18.99
C TYR A 50 7.11 12.49 -19.47
N VAL A 51 8.39 12.51 -19.82
CA VAL A 51 9.13 11.30 -20.20
C VAL A 51 9.19 10.31 -19.05
N ASN A 52 9.49 10.80 -17.84
CA ASN A 52 9.61 9.94 -16.66
C ASN A 52 8.27 9.30 -16.27
N SER A 53 7.14 9.97 -16.49
CA SER A 53 5.81 9.44 -16.19
C SER A 53 5.29 8.43 -17.24
N ARG A 54 5.82 8.47 -18.48
CA ARG A 54 5.34 7.65 -19.60
C ARG A 54 6.23 6.47 -19.94
N ILE A 55 7.51 6.53 -19.59
CA ILE A 55 8.48 5.49 -19.88
C ILE A 55 8.87 4.83 -18.57
N PRO A 56 8.66 3.50 -18.39
CA PRO A 56 9.11 2.79 -17.21
C PRO A 56 10.64 2.76 -17.14
N ASP A 57 11.20 2.60 -15.92
CA ASP A 57 12.64 2.45 -15.72
C ASP A 57 13.15 1.11 -16.23
N VAL A 58 12.27 0.10 -16.22
CA VAL A 58 12.54 -1.24 -16.73
C VAL A 58 11.47 -1.61 -17.75
N ILE A 59 11.90 -1.98 -18.95
CA ILE A 59 11.04 -2.55 -20.00
C ILE A 59 11.30 -4.05 -20.03
N ARG A 60 10.26 -4.85 -19.83
CA ARG A 60 10.35 -6.30 -19.92
C ARG A 60 9.89 -6.77 -21.31
N VAL A 61 10.66 -7.67 -21.88
CA VAL A 61 10.35 -8.30 -23.18
C VAL A 61 10.41 -9.81 -23.03
N GLY A 62 9.58 -10.53 -23.79
CA GLY A 62 9.63 -11.98 -23.79
C GLY A 62 10.84 -12.51 -24.56
N GLU A 63 11.68 -13.34 -23.94
CA GLU A 63 12.87 -14.03 -24.49
C GLU A 63 13.89 -13.16 -25.26
N GLY A 64 15.10 -13.05 -24.75
CA GLY A 64 16.21 -12.33 -25.38
C GLY A 64 17.28 -11.88 -24.40
N GLU A 65 18.25 -11.11 -24.89
CA GLU A 65 19.35 -10.58 -24.09
C GLU A 65 18.93 -9.27 -23.38
N GLU A 66 19.46 -9.06 -22.17
CA GLU A 66 19.32 -7.82 -21.43
C GLU A 66 20.10 -6.71 -22.14
N GLN A 67 19.44 -5.61 -22.49
CA GLN A 67 20.06 -4.43 -23.11
C GLN A 67 19.71 -3.18 -22.36
N THR A 68 20.69 -2.33 -22.12
CA THR A 68 20.49 -0.98 -21.58
C THR A 68 20.32 0.00 -22.71
N LEU A 69 19.21 0.72 -22.74
CA LEU A 69 18.90 1.72 -23.76
C LEU A 69 19.03 3.11 -23.12
N ASP A 70 20.09 3.84 -23.48
CA ASP A 70 20.22 5.25 -23.11
C ASP A 70 19.51 6.12 -24.16
N LEU A 71 18.38 6.69 -23.78
CA LEU A 71 17.59 7.58 -24.62
C LEU A 71 18.09 9.04 -24.56
N GLY A 72 19.23 9.30 -23.88
CA GLY A 72 19.80 10.63 -23.70
C GLY A 72 19.04 11.52 -22.70
N ILE A 73 17.78 11.18 -22.40
CA ILE A 73 16.90 11.88 -21.46
C ILE A 73 16.65 11.00 -20.23
N LYS A 74 16.55 9.69 -20.44
CA LYS A 74 16.31 8.69 -19.42
C LYS A 74 17.01 7.39 -19.80
N GLU A 75 17.72 6.82 -18.84
CA GLU A 75 18.27 5.47 -18.94
C GLU A 75 17.14 4.46 -18.68
N VAL A 76 16.99 3.49 -19.56
CA VAL A 76 15.97 2.44 -19.47
C VAL A 76 16.65 1.08 -19.58
N SER A 77 16.44 0.23 -18.59
CA SER A 77 16.91 -1.16 -18.63
C SER A 77 15.89 -2.02 -19.37
N VAL A 78 16.36 -2.80 -20.35
CA VAL A 78 15.53 -3.78 -21.06
C VAL A 78 15.89 -5.16 -20.56
N GLN A 79 14.93 -5.87 -19.98
CA GLN A 79 15.09 -7.21 -19.42
C GLN A 79 14.29 -8.21 -20.23
N ALA A 80 14.94 -9.26 -20.67
CA ALA A 80 14.27 -10.40 -21.25
C ALA A 80 13.82 -11.33 -20.14
N VAL A 81 12.51 -11.58 -20.06
CA VAL A 81 11.91 -12.44 -19.06
C VAL A 81 10.91 -13.39 -19.70
N GLN A 82 10.79 -14.58 -19.13
CA GLN A 82 9.76 -15.53 -19.56
C GLN A 82 8.39 -15.00 -19.16
N LYS A 83 7.44 -14.96 -20.11
CA LYS A 83 6.05 -14.59 -19.82
C LYS A 83 5.45 -15.59 -18.85
N GLN A 84 4.99 -15.08 -17.73
CA GLN A 84 4.33 -15.89 -16.71
C GLN A 84 2.86 -16.08 -17.04
N ARG A 85 2.32 -17.25 -16.69
CA ARG A 85 0.90 -17.56 -16.78
C ARG A 85 0.36 -17.86 -15.40
N VAL A 86 -0.80 -17.31 -15.09
CA VAL A 86 -1.47 -17.48 -13.80
C VAL A 86 -2.97 -17.71 -14.00
N ILE A 87 -3.60 -18.30 -13.03
CA ILE A 87 -5.05 -18.49 -12.98
C ILE A 87 -5.63 -17.31 -12.19
N PRO A 88 -6.39 -16.40 -12.83
CA PRO A 88 -7.01 -15.28 -12.13
C PRO A 88 -8.02 -15.79 -11.10
N GLY A 89 -7.94 -15.26 -9.88
CA GLY A 89 -8.84 -15.58 -8.78
C GLY A 89 -10.17 -14.84 -8.85
N GLY A 90 -10.41 -13.95 -7.90
CA GLY A 90 -11.63 -13.16 -7.76
C GLY A 90 -12.61 -13.73 -6.74
N ILE A 91 -12.21 -14.76 -6.00
CA ILE A 91 -12.96 -15.34 -4.89
C ILE A 91 -12.58 -14.68 -3.56
N PRO A 92 -13.51 -14.51 -2.60
CA PRO A 92 -13.19 -14.03 -1.28
C PRO A 92 -12.43 -15.11 -0.52
N VAL A 93 -11.50 -14.68 0.30
CA VAL A 93 -10.71 -15.54 1.20
C VAL A 93 -10.69 -14.92 2.59
N GLY A 94 -10.86 -15.75 3.60
CA GLY A 94 -10.59 -15.39 4.99
C GLY A 94 -9.07 -15.43 5.22
N ILE A 95 -8.55 -14.40 5.85
CA ILE A 95 -7.12 -14.23 6.11
C ILE A 95 -6.92 -14.28 7.62
N TYR A 96 -5.99 -15.09 8.06
CA TYR A 96 -5.50 -15.15 9.42
C TYR A 96 -3.99 -15.05 9.38
N LEU A 97 -3.44 -14.00 9.99
CA LEU A 97 -1.99 -13.77 10.09
C LEU A 97 -1.53 -13.97 11.52
N GLU A 98 -0.37 -14.57 11.67
CA GLU A 98 0.35 -14.74 12.93
C GLU A 98 1.60 -13.86 12.89
N THR A 99 1.89 -13.17 13.98
CA THR A 99 3.06 -12.32 14.13
C THR A 99 4.19 -13.06 14.87
N ASP A 100 5.44 -12.64 14.64
CA ASP A 100 6.59 -13.13 15.43
C ASP A 100 6.57 -12.50 16.82
N GLY A 101 5.85 -13.12 17.77
CA GLY A 101 5.64 -12.58 19.11
C GLY A 101 4.42 -11.64 19.18
N VAL A 102 4.28 -10.95 20.31
CA VAL A 102 3.08 -10.18 20.65
C VAL A 102 3.25 -8.71 20.28
N TYR A 103 2.48 -8.24 19.31
CA TYR A 103 2.56 -6.88 18.77
C TYR A 103 1.97 -5.85 19.74
N VAL A 104 2.71 -4.78 20.01
CA VAL A 104 2.29 -3.69 20.90
C VAL A 104 1.56 -2.61 20.10
N VAL A 105 0.30 -2.40 20.40
CA VAL A 105 -0.53 -1.34 19.80
C VAL A 105 -0.53 -0.05 20.61
N GLY A 106 -0.12 -0.11 21.89
CA GLY A 106 -0.04 1.07 22.75
C GLY A 106 0.30 0.76 24.19
N THR A 107 0.40 1.81 24.99
CA THR A 107 0.59 1.74 26.43
C THR A 107 -0.54 2.48 27.17
N GLY A 108 -0.78 2.14 28.42
CA GLY A 108 -1.87 2.73 29.19
C GLY A 108 -1.65 2.68 30.70
N GLU A 109 -2.55 3.33 31.39
CA GLU A 109 -2.57 3.42 32.85
C GLU A 109 -3.03 2.12 33.49
N VAL A 110 -2.47 1.82 34.67
CA VAL A 110 -2.85 0.70 35.54
C VAL A 110 -3.14 1.22 36.94
N VAL A 111 -4.31 0.89 37.47
CA VAL A 111 -4.65 1.20 38.85
C VAL A 111 -4.15 0.07 39.77
N SER A 112 -3.29 0.39 40.73
CA SER A 112 -2.71 -0.55 41.68
C SER A 112 -3.69 -0.83 42.86
N VAL A 113 -3.39 -1.88 43.62
CA VAL A 113 -4.09 -2.23 44.87
C VAL A 113 -4.07 -1.10 45.93
N ASP A 114 -3.10 -0.18 45.84
CA ASP A 114 -3.04 1.01 46.71
C ASP A 114 -3.93 2.16 46.26
N GLY A 115 -4.65 1.99 45.13
CA GLY A 115 -5.56 2.98 44.55
C GLY A 115 -4.83 4.07 43.75
N LEU A 116 -3.52 3.97 43.57
CA LEU A 116 -2.76 4.89 42.73
C LEU A 116 -2.73 4.41 41.28
N THR A 117 -2.60 5.36 40.35
CA THR A 117 -2.47 5.10 38.92
C THR A 117 -1.03 5.17 38.51
N TYR A 118 -0.56 4.17 37.77
CA TYR A 118 0.81 4.04 37.25
C TYR A 118 0.79 3.85 35.74
N GLU A 119 1.84 4.29 35.06
CA GLU A 119 2.10 4.02 33.62
C GLU A 119 3.40 3.21 33.47
N PRO A 120 3.38 1.90 33.79
CA PRO A 120 4.61 1.10 33.90
C PRO A 120 5.36 0.95 32.58
N ALA A 121 4.67 0.98 31.45
CA ALA A 121 5.24 0.83 30.11
C ALA A 121 5.67 2.16 29.45
N TYR A 122 5.31 3.31 30.05
CA TYR A 122 5.57 4.62 29.45
C TYR A 122 7.04 4.85 29.15
N GLN A 123 7.39 5.19 27.91
CA GLN A 123 8.74 5.37 27.37
C GLN A 123 9.65 4.13 27.45
N ILE A 124 9.18 2.98 27.90
CA ILE A 124 9.92 1.72 27.96
C ILE A 124 9.57 0.85 26.77
N VAL A 125 8.29 0.63 26.53
CA VAL A 125 7.73 -0.09 25.40
C VAL A 125 7.08 0.92 24.47
N GLN A 126 7.17 0.69 23.16
CA GLN A 126 6.61 1.59 22.15
C GLN A 126 5.60 0.86 21.28
N THR A 127 4.66 1.59 20.76
CA THR A 127 3.79 1.12 19.67
C THR A 127 4.65 0.66 18.50
N GLY A 128 4.36 -0.50 17.92
CA GLY A 128 5.20 -1.10 16.88
C GLY A 128 6.26 -2.09 17.39
N ASP A 129 6.45 -2.21 18.71
CA ASP A 129 7.31 -3.25 19.29
C ASP A 129 6.65 -4.63 19.20
N TYR A 130 7.46 -5.69 19.00
CA TYR A 130 7.04 -7.07 19.18
C TYR A 130 7.67 -7.66 20.43
N ILE A 131 6.87 -8.13 21.40
CA ILE A 131 7.36 -8.79 22.60
C ILE A 131 7.64 -10.24 22.26
N LEU A 132 8.91 -10.64 22.29
CA LEU A 132 9.39 -11.98 21.93
C LEU A 132 9.59 -12.89 23.13
N ALA A 133 9.85 -12.32 24.32
CA ALA A 133 10.06 -13.10 25.53
C ALA A 133 9.87 -12.26 26.81
N VAL A 134 9.49 -12.92 27.90
CA VAL A 134 9.42 -12.36 29.25
C VAL A 134 10.34 -13.16 30.15
N ASN A 135 11.31 -12.50 30.81
CA ASN A 135 12.29 -13.13 31.70
C ASN A 135 13.01 -14.36 31.09
N GLY A 136 13.22 -14.32 29.75
CA GLY A 136 13.87 -15.38 28.98
C GLY A 136 12.95 -16.50 28.52
N ARG A 137 11.69 -16.57 28.94
CA ARG A 137 10.66 -17.46 28.38
C ARG A 137 10.12 -16.81 27.11
N GLN A 138 10.17 -17.50 25.97
CA GLN A 138 9.57 -17.02 24.72
C GLN A 138 8.06 -16.95 24.84
N VAL A 139 7.47 -16.00 24.13
CA VAL A 139 6.03 -15.82 24.00
C VAL A 139 5.70 -15.67 22.52
N GLU A 140 4.72 -16.46 22.06
CA GLU A 140 4.27 -16.47 20.67
C GLU A 140 2.91 -15.76 20.53
N ASP A 141 2.09 -15.80 21.58
CA ASP A 141 0.76 -15.20 21.61
C ASP A 141 0.51 -14.40 22.91
N LYS A 142 -0.62 -13.68 22.92
CA LYS A 142 -1.02 -12.84 24.07
C LYS A 142 -1.34 -13.65 25.32
N ASP A 143 -1.85 -14.87 25.17
CA ASP A 143 -2.22 -15.70 26.30
C ASP A 143 -0.95 -16.20 27.01
N GLU A 144 0.08 -16.59 26.29
CA GLU A 144 1.41 -16.92 26.84
C GLU A 144 2.07 -15.68 27.51
N LEU A 145 1.93 -14.48 26.89
CA LEU A 145 2.41 -13.26 27.51
C LEU A 145 1.70 -13.01 28.85
N ILE A 146 0.38 -13.13 28.89
CA ILE A 146 -0.42 -12.96 30.11
C ILE A 146 -0.01 -13.99 31.16
N GLU A 147 0.14 -15.27 30.77
CA GLU A 147 0.60 -16.30 31.70
C GLU A 147 2.00 -16.00 32.27
N CYS A 148 2.93 -15.54 31.42
CA CYS A 148 4.26 -15.17 31.88
C CYS A 148 4.25 -14.01 32.88
N VAL A 149 3.41 -13.00 32.63
CA VAL A 149 3.25 -11.84 33.51
C VAL A 149 2.63 -12.26 34.85
N GLN A 150 1.59 -13.10 34.82
CA GLN A 150 0.91 -13.58 36.03
C GLN A 150 1.77 -14.56 36.87
N ALA A 151 2.55 -15.39 36.21
CA ALA A 151 3.44 -16.33 36.89
C ALA A 151 4.66 -15.68 37.55
N CYS A 152 4.90 -14.40 37.27
CA CYS A 152 6.06 -13.67 37.81
C CYS A 152 5.85 -13.37 39.29
N GLN A 153 6.84 -13.78 40.10
CA GLN A 153 6.86 -13.49 41.55
C GLN A 153 7.55 -12.18 41.90
N SER A 154 7.95 -11.41 40.91
CA SER A 154 8.68 -10.15 41.04
C SER A 154 7.96 -9.06 40.24
N ASP A 155 7.89 -7.89 40.82
CA ASP A 155 7.41 -6.68 40.14
C ASP A 155 8.32 -6.26 38.96
N ILE A 156 9.57 -6.73 38.91
CA ILE A 156 10.52 -6.39 37.86
C ILE A 156 10.59 -7.53 36.84
N MET A 157 10.36 -7.19 35.58
CA MET A 157 10.43 -8.10 34.44
C MET A 157 11.38 -7.57 33.38
N ILE A 158 11.99 -8.49 32.64
CA ILE A 158 12.83 -8.19 31.47
C ILE A 158 12.06 -8.67 30.24
N LEU A 159 11.67 -7.74 29.40
CA LEU A 159 11.08 -8.05 28.09
C LEU A 159 12.17 -8.06 27.04
N LYS A 160 12.18 -9.11 26.20
CA LYS A 160 12.94 -9.14 24.97
C LYS A 160 12.01 -8.62 23.87
N VAL A 161 12.39 -7.55 23.21
CA VAL A 161 11.54 -6.80 22.29
C VAL A 161 12.25 -6.64 20.96
N LEU A 162 11.56 -6.89 19.86
CA LEU A 162 11.98 -6.48 18.52
C LEU A 162 11.40 -5.07 18.27
N ARG A 163 12.28 -4.10 18.09
CA ARG A 163 11.95 -2.69 17.80
C ARG A 163 12.51 -2.33 16.44
N GLY A 164 11.66 -2.17 15.44
CA GLY A 164 12.11 -2.09 14.05
C GLY A 164 12.90 -3.36 13.66
N SER A 165 14.18 -3.23 13.37
CA SER A 165 15.06 -4.38 13.03
C SER A 165 15.99 -4.81 14.18
N GLU A 166 15.87 -4.22 15.36
CA GLU A 166 16.79 -4.47 16.49
C GLU A 166 16.10 -5.21 17.62
N VAL A 167 16.74 -6.28 18.09
CA VAL A 167 16.29 -7.01 19.27
C VAL A 167 16.96 -6.39 20.50
N ILE A 168 16.16 -5.82 21.39
CA ILE A 168 16.57 -5.17 22.61
C ILE A 168 15.99 -5.85 23.85
N GLN A 169 16.56 -5.58 25.00
CA GLN A 169 15.98 -5.96 26.28
C GLN A 169 15.60 -4.70 27.05
N VAL A 170 14.36 -4.65 27.50
CA VAL A 170 13.86 -3.56 28.33
C VAL A 170 13.43 -4.08 29.69
N ARG A 171 13.67 -3.28 30.72
CA ARG A 171 13.26 -3.58 32.08
C ARG A 171 11.98 -2.81 32.38
N ILE A 172 10.95 -3.53 32.82
CA ILE A 172 9.66 -2.96 33.17
C ILE A 172 9.25 -3.41 34.57
N SER A 173 8.54 -2.55 35.28
CA SER A 173 7.96 -2.90 36.60
C SER A 173 6.47 -3.16 36.43
N ALA A 174 6.05 -4.39 36.67
CA ALA A 174 4.64 -4.71 36.67
C ALA A 174 3.93 -4.08 37.87
N VAL A 175 2.68 -3.70 37.70
CA VAL A 175 1.84 -3.12 38.73
C VAL A 175 0.90 -4.20 39.26
N GLU A 176 0.91 -4.39 40.60
CA GLU A 176 -0.01 -5.28 41.27
C GLU A 176 -1.41 -4.65 41.30
N THR A 177 -2.40 -5.39 40.82
CA THR A 177 -3.81 -5.01 40.83
C THR A 177 -4.60 -5.98 41.71
N GLU A 178 -5.88 -5.72 41.98
CA GLU A 178 -6.73 -6.63 42.77
C GLU A 178 -6.84 -8.04 42.17
N GLU A 179 -6.66 -8.19 40.87
CA GLU A 179 -6.79 -9.46 40.16
C GLU A 179 -5.41 -10.14 39.91
N ASN A 180 -4.41 -9.36 39.48
CA ASN A 180 -3.12 -9.88 39.01
C ASN A 180 -2.11 -8.75 38.75
N TYR A 181 -0.93 -9.10 38.24
CA TYR A 181 0.06 -8.13 37.75
C TYR A 181 -0.29 -7.68 36.32
N LYS A 182 -0.11 -6.37 36.05
CA LYS A 182 -0.34 -5.76 34.73
C LYS A 182 0.86 -4.90 34.32
N LEU A 183 1.16 -4.89 33.02
CA LEU A 183 2.25 -4.11 32.42
C LEU A 183 1.78 -2.77 31.83
N GLY A 184 0.49 -2.54 31.71
CA GLY A 184 -0.05 -1.34 31.06
C GLY A 184 0.28 -1.29 29.57
N ILE A 185 0.23 -2.44 28.88
CA ILE A 185 0.51 -2.58 27.44
C ILE A 185 -0.74 -3.11 26.76
N TRP A 186 -1.13 -2.49 25.64
CA TRP A 186 -2.17 -3.01 24.75
C TRP A 186 -1.50 -3.81 23.63
N VAL A 187 -1.95 -5.03 23.41
CA VAL A 187 -1.30 -5.98 22.51
C VAL A 187 -2.27 -6.69 21.58
N LYS A 188 -1.75 -7.13 20.43
CA LYS A 188 -2.38 -8.02 19.46
C LYS A 188 -1.38 -9.12 19.07
N ASP A 189 -1.85 -10.29 18.74
CA ASP A 189 -1.05 -11.45 18.32
C ASP A 189 -1.56 -12.09 17.03
N ASP A 190 -2.78 -11.75 16.64
CA ASP A 190 -3.41 -12.22 15.42
C ASP A 190 -4.14 -11.09 14.68
N ILE A 191 -4.22 -11.24 13.38
CA ILE A 191 -4.96 -10.32 12.53
C ILE A 191 -5.81 -11.12 11.57
N GLN A 192 -7.07 -10.76 11.55
CA GLN A 192 -8.08 -11.44 10.76
C GLN A 192 -8.76 -10.45 9.82
N GLY A 193 -9.10 -10.93 8.63
CA GLY A 193 -9.80 -10.10 7.66
C GLY A 193 -10.34 -10.90 6.48
N ILE A 194 -11.13 -10.24 5.66
CA ILE A 194 -11.62 -10.77 4.40
C ILE A 194 -11.01 -9.97 3.26
N GLY A 195 -10.49 -10.67 2.27
CA GLY A 195 -9.96 -10.08 1.07
C GLY A 195 -10.25 -10.93 -0.16
N THR A 196 -9.66 -10.59 -1.29
CA THR A 196 -9.85 -11.32 -2.53
C THR A 196 -8.53 -11.95 -3.00
N LEU A 197 -8.60 -13.21 -3.40
CA LEU A 197 -7.51 -13.92 -4.06
C LEU A 197 -7.29 -13.33 -5.46
N THR A 198 -6.07 -12.89 -5.76
CA THR A 198 -5.77 -12.26 -7.06
C THR A 198 -5.43 -13.30 -8.12
N TYR A 199 -4.51 -14.18 -7.81
CA TYR A 199 -4.08 -15.23 -8.73
C TYR A 199 -3.51 -16.45 -8.01
N VAL A 200 -3.47 -17.55 -8.75
CA VAL A 200 -2.71 -18.76 -8.40
C VAL A 200 -1.84 -19.15 -9.59
N THR A 201 -0.57 -19.44 -9.35
CA THR A 201 0.36 -19.94 -10.36
C THR A 201 0.16 -21.44 -10.62
N GLU A 202 0.78 -21.99 -11.68
CA GLU A 202 0.78 -23.42 -11.95
C GLU A 202 1.41 -24.24 -10.82
N ASN A 203 2.36 -23.65 -10.08
CA ASN A 203 3.01 -24.27 -8.92
C ASN A 203 2.27 -24.03 -7.60
N MET A 204 0.98 -23.62 -7.67
CA MET A 204 0.14 -23.36 -6.50
C MET A 204 0.63 -22.22 -5.59
N GLN A 205 1.52 -21.33 -6.07
CA GLN A 205 1.80 -20.08 -5.38
C GLN A 205 0.65 -19.13 -5.61
N PHE A 206 0.24 -18.37 -4.59
CA PHE A 206 -0.82 -17.40 -4.71
C PHE A 206 -0.34 -15.98 -4.41
N GLY A 207 -1.06 -15.00 -4.95
CA GLY A 207 -1.04 -13.60 -4.53
C GLY A 207 -2.46 -13.13 -4.25
N ALA A 208 -2.64 -12.31 -3.21
CA ALA A 208 -3.93 -11.77 -2.82
C ALA A 208 -3.82 -10.32 -2.33
N LEU A 209 -4.94 -9.61 -2.21
CA LEU A 209 -5.12 -8.25 -1.72
C LEU A 209 -4.56 -7.14 -2.61
N GLY A 210 -3.39 -7.31 -3.22
CA GLY A 210 -2.72 -6.24 -3.98
C GLY A 210 -2.12 -5.13 -3.13
N HIS A 211 -2.23 -5.20 -1.82
CA HIS A 211 -1.58 -4.33 -0.83
C HIS A 211 -1.23 -5.14 0.42
N GLY A 212 -0.29 -4.63 1.20
CA GLY A 212 0.06 -5.25 2.47
C GLY A 212 -1.02 -5.07 3.53
N ILE A 213 -0.99 -5.94 4.52
CA ILE A 213 -1.79 -5.80 5.72
C ILE A 213 -1.00 -4.96 6.70
N THR A 214 -1.59 -3.85 7.09
CA THR A 214 -1.05 -2.90 8.07
C THR A 214 -1.89 -2.95 9.35
N ASP A 215 -1.28 -2.69 10.47
CA ASP A 215 -2.03 -2.48 11.70
C ASP A 215 -2.84 -1.17 11.62
N THR A 216 -4.09 -1.21 12.02
CA THR A 216 -5.02 -0.08 11.90
C THR A 216 -4.72 1.06 12.87
N ASP A 217 -4.04 0.78 13.98
CA ASP A 217 -3.75 1.77 15.02
C ASP A 217 -2.43 2.51 14.72
N THR A 218 -1.45 1.81 14.13
CA THR A 218 -0.12 2.35 13.82
C THR A 218 0.05 2.74 12.37
N GLY A 219 -0.67 2.09 11.45
CA GLY A 219 -0.49 2.21 10.00
C GLY A 219 0.77 1.52 9.48
N GLU A 220 1.50 0.78 10.32
CA GLU A 220 2.72 0.08 9.93
C GLU A 220 2.41 -1.26 9.28
N LEU A 221 3.23 -1.65 8.28
CA LEU A 221 3.15 -2.97 7.67
C LEU A 221 3.55 -4.01 8.72
N LEU A 222 2.72 -5.06 8.86
CA LEU A 222 2.95 -6.10 9.84
C LEU A 222 3.99 -7.11 9.38
N ASP A 223 4.97 -7.37 10.24
CA ASP A 223 5.87 -8.49 10.09
C ASP A 223 5.15 -9.76 10.55
N VAL A 224 5.07 -10.75 9.66
CA VAL A 224 4.33 -11.98 9.88
C VAL A 224 5.26 -13.18 9.91
N SER A 225 5.08 -14.06 10.90
CA SER A 225 5.74 -15.36 10.97
C SER A 225 5.09 -16.38 10.05
N GLY A 226 3.82 -16.18 9.75
CA GLY A 226 3.02 -17.06 8.93
C GLY A 226 1.56 -16.65 8.88
N GLY A 227 0.74 -17.60 8.46
CA GLY A 227 -0.71 -17.40 8.45
C GLY A 227 -1.40 -18.40 7.55
N SER A 228 -2.72 -18.29 7.51
CA SER A 228 -3.55 -19.21 6.74
C SER A 228 -4.64 -18.48 5.96
N LEU A 229 -4.93 -18.98 4.76
CA LEU A 229 -6.15 -18.66 4.04
C LEU A 229 -7.24 -19.65 4.41
N TYR A 230 -8.44 -19.15 4.63
CA TYR A 230 -9.61 -19.96 4.97
C TYR A 230 -10.74 -19.75 3.96
N ASP A 231 -11.65 -20.73 3.90
CA ASP A 231 -12.94 -20.54 3.26
C ASP A 231 -13.70 -19.42 3.97
N THR A 232 -14.29 -18.56 3.16
CA THR A 232 -15.17 -17.51 3.66
C THR A 232 -16.44 -17.43 2.82
N SER A 233 -17.52 -17.02 3.47
CA SER A 233 -18.79 -16.76 2.82
C SER A 233 -19.20 -15.31 3.03
N ILE A 234 -19.65 -14.66 1.97
CA ILE A 234 -20.23 -13.31 2.05
C ILE A 234 -21.60 -13.42 2.69
N LEU A 235 -21.84 -12.69 3.76
CA LEU A 235 -23.12 -12.62 4.48
C LEU A 235 -23.90 -11.38 4.09
N GLU A 236 -23.22 -10.23 3.97
CA GLU A 236 -23.83 -8.95 3.69
C GLU A 236 -22.88 -8.06 2.88
N ILE A 237 -23.46 -7.17 2.09
CA ILE A 237 -22.76 -6.13 1.35
C ILE A 237 -23.30 -4.79 1.84
N VAL A 238 -22.43 -4.02 2.48
CA VAL A 238 -22.71 -2.62 2.80
C VAL A 238 -22.28 -1.79 1.58
N LYS A 239 -23.25 -1.13 0.97
CA LYS A 239 -23.04 -0.34 -0.25
C LYS A 239 -22.19 0.90 0.06
N GLY A 240 -21.20 1.15 -0.80
CA GLY A 240 -20.37 2.35 -0.70
C GLY A 240 -21.12 3.60 -1.16
N GLU A 241 -20.97 4.68 -0.41
CA GLU A 241 -21.47 6.01 -0.73
C GLU A 241 -20.34 7.05 -0.68
N LYS A 242 -20.58 8.23 -1.22
CA LYS A 242 -19.60 9.31 -1.20
C LYS A 242 -19.22 9.70 0.23
N GLY A 243 -17.98 9.50 0.61
CA GLY A 243 -17.44 9.77 1.95
C GLY A 243 -17.51 8.59 2.90
N GLU A 244 -18.25 7.54 2.55
CA GLU A 244 -18.42 6.32 3.34
C GLU A 244 -18.14 5.09 2.47
N PRO A 245 -16.92 4.52 2.52
CA PRO A 245 -16.60 3.30 1.80
C PRO A 245 -17.50 2.16 2.28
N GLY A 246 -18.05 1.41 1.33
CA GLY A 246 -18.78 0.19 1.66
C GLY A 246 -17.85 -0.96 2.03
N GLU A 247 -18.42 -2.06 2.49
CA GLU A 247 -17.67 -3.25 2.89
C GLU A 247 -18.41 -4.56 2.59
N ILE A 248 -17.63 -5.63 2.45
CA ILE A 248 -18.12 -7.00 2.44
C ILE A 248 -18.03 -7.54 3.86
N SER A 249 -19.18 -7.81 4.47
CA SER A 249 -19.25 -8.57 5.71
C SER A 249 -19.38 -10.05 5.40
N GLY A 250 -18.58 -10.86 6.06
CA GLY A 250 -18.57 -12.30 5.82
C GLY A 250 -18.19 -13.10 7.06
N MET A 251 -18.29 -14.41 6.93
CA MET A 251 -17.91 -15.35 7.97
C MET A 251 -16.73 -16.20 7.51
N ILE A 252 -15.66 -16.17 8.29
CA ILE A 252 -14.49 -17.02 8.08
C ILE A 252 -14.71 -18.32 8.85
N THR A 253 -14.51 -19.45 8.20
CA THR A 253 -14.70 -20.78 8.81
C THR A 253 -13.34 -21.31 9.30
N TYR A 254 -13.03 -21.04 10.57
CA TYR A 254 -11.80 -21.48 11.21
C TYR A 254 -11.84 -22.99 11.55
N SER A 255 -11.40 -23.80 10.61
CA SER A 255 -11.13 -25.22 10.88
C SER A 255 -10.10 -25.74 9.88
N THR A 256 -9.37 -26.77 10.27
CA THR A 256 -8.32 -27.39 9.44
C THR A 256 -8.83 -27.91 8.08
N ARG A 257 -10.13 -28.23 7.97
CA ARG A 257 -10.75 -28.68 6.72
C ARG A 257 -11.03 -27.54 5.75
N HIS A 258 -11.08 -26.30 6.26
CA HIS A 258 -11.39 -25.09 5.52
C HIS A 258 -10.15 -24.22 5.29
N VAL A 259 -8.96 -24.71 5.64
CA VAL A 259 -7.69 -24.08 5.23
C VAL A 259 -7.54 -24.25 3.71
N ARG A 260 -7.27 -23.15 3.04
CA ARG A 260 -7.11 -23.06 1.57
C ARG A 260 -5.70 -22.68 1.14
N GLY A 261 -4.85 -22.33 2.06
CA GLY A 261 -3.46 -21.98 1.79
C GLY A 261 -2.73 -21.56 3.03
N SER A 262 -1.39 -21.49 2.90
CA SER A 262 -0.49 -20.99 3.92
C SER A 262 0.11 -19.67 3.43
N ILE A 263 0.02 -18.63 4.25
CA ILE A 263 0.61 -17.32 3.98
C ILE A 263 2.06 -17.35 4.46
N MET A 264 2.98 -16.87 3.64
CA MET A 264 4.42 -16.87 3.89
C MET A 264 5.01 -15.47 3.94
N LYS A 265 4.37 -14.51 3.26
CA LYS A 265 4.87 -13.13 3.16
C LYS A 265 3.71 -12.14 3.21
N ASN A 266 3.92 -11.05 3.95
CA ASN A 266 3.15 -9.82 3.88
C ASN A 266 4.08 -8.71 3.35
N THR A 267 3.76 -8.14 2.21
CA THR A 267 4.58 -7.10 1.56
C THR A 267 3.73 -5.91 1.16
N PRO A 268 4.29 -4.75 0.84
CA PRO A 268 3.49 -3.63 0.33
C PRO A 268 2.65 -3.97 -0.92
N ALA A 269 3.03 -5.00 -1.68
CA ALA A 269 2.36 -5.41 -2.91
C ALA A 269 1.28 -6.50 -2.70
N GLY A 270 1.09 -6.99 -1.49
CA GLY A 270 0.10 -8.03 -1.17
C GLY A 270 0.62 -9.09 -0.22
N ILE A 271 -0.22 -10.08 0.02
CA ILE A 271 0.13 -11.31 0.74
C ILE A 271 0.37 -12.45 -0.24
N PHE A 272 1.36 -13.28 0.07
CA PHE A 272 1.82 -14.36 -0.80
C PHE A 272 2.05 -15.64 -0.01
N GLY A 273 1.91 -16.77 -0.71
CA GLY A 273 2.11 -18.08 -0.09
C GLY A 273 1.73 -19.22 -1.02
N THR A 274 1.38 -20.38 -0.44
CA THR A 274 0.98 -21.57 -1.17
C THR A 274 -0.50 -21.87 -0.98
N ALA A 275 -1.22 -22.11 -2.07
CA ALA A 275 -2.62 -22.48 -2.07
C ALA A 275 -2.79 -24.02 -2.07
N ASP A 276 -3.92 -24.51 -1.56
CA ASP A 276 -4.29 -25.90 -1.70
C ASP A 276 -4.97 -26.18 -3.06
N SER A 277 -5.13 -27.46 -3.39
CA SER A 277 -5.76 -27.86 -4.65
C SER A 277 -7.26 -27.53 -4.74
N GLN A 278 -7.93 -27.29 -3.62
CA GLN A 278 -9.37 -26.99 -3.58
C GLN A 278 -9.64 -25.58 -4.08
N ILE A 279 -8.74 -24.62 -3.83
CA ILE A 279 -8.82 -23.26 -4.41
C ILE A 279 -8.92 -23.32 -5.94
N ARG A 280 -8.15 -24.18 -6.60
CA ARG A 280 -8.17 -24.29 -8.05
C ARG A 280 -9.52 -24.83 -8.56
N GLN A 281 -10.18 -25.70 -7.78
CA GLN A 281 -11.51 -26.20 -8.11
C GLN A 281 -12.60 -25.11 -7.95
N GLN A 282 -12.41 -24.19 -7.02
CA GLN A 282 -13.34 -23.05 -6.82
C GLN A 282 -13.24 -22.02 -7.97
N ILE A 283 -12.02 -21.76 -8.45
CA ILE A 283 -11.79 -20.73 -9.49
C ILE A 283 -12.23 -21.19 -10.89
N GLN A 284 -12.01 -22.46 -11.27
CA GLN A 284 -12.40 -23.11 -12.53
C GLN A 284 -12.12 -22.29 -13.81
N THR A 285 -10.98 -21.58 -13.85
CA THR A 285 -10.62 -20.69 -14.96
C THR A 285 -9.36 -21.18 -15.66
N ALA A 286 -9.25 -20.90 -16.95
CA ALA A 286 -8.03 -21.18 -17.70
C ALA A 286 -6.90 -20.20 -17.30
N PRO A 287 -5.64 -20.66 -17.30
CA PRO A 287 -4.50 -19.76 -17.10
C PRO A 287 -4.43 -18.69 -18.18
N VAL A 288 -4.16 -17.45 -17.78
CA VAL A 288 -3.93 -16.29 -18.66
C VAL A 288 -2.50 -15.80 -18.55
N GLU A 289 -2.01 -15.09 -19.55
CA GLU A 289 -0.72 -14.41 -19.48
C GLU A 289 -0.81 -13.21 -18.54
N VAL A 290 0.30 -12.92 -17.85
CA VAL A 290 0.48 -11.67 -17.12
C VAL A 290 1.01 -10.62 -18.07
N ALA A 291 0.35 -9.47 -18.12
CA ALA A 291 0.80 -8.34 -18.94
C ALA A 291 2.00 -7.63 -18.29
N PHE A 292 2.95 -7.24 -19.09
CA PHE A 292 3.96 -6.29 -18.66
C PHE A 292 3.36 -4.89 -18.49
N LYS A 293 3.89 -4.08 -17.60
CA LYS A 293 3.37 -2.73 -17.30
C LYS A 293 3.19 -1.87 -18.56
N GLN A 294 4.13 -1.97 -19.51
CA GLN A 294 4.10 -1.20 -20.77
C GLN A 294 3.08 -1.71 -21.80
N GLU A 295 2.51 -2.92 -21.62
CA GLU A 295 1.46 -3.45 -22.50
C GLU A 295 0.06 -2.93 -22.10
N ILE A 296 -0.07 -2.36 -20.91
CA ILE A 296 -1.35 -1.89 -20.38
C ILE A 296 -1.68 -0.53 -21.01
N VAL A 297 -2.92 -0.35 -21.40
CA VAL A 297 -3.38 0.90 -22.05
C VAL A 297 -4.66 1.42 -21.38
N PRO A 298 -4.89 2.75 -21.35
CA PRO A 298 -6.19 3.29 -20.96
C PRO A 298 -7.31 2.73 -21.84
N GLY A 299 -8.48 2.49 -21.23
CA GLY A 299 -9.66 1.98 -21.92
C GLY A 299 -10.30 0.77 -21.22
N LYS A 300 -11.08 0.00 -21.95
CA LYS A 300 -11.88 -1.10 -21.41
C LYS A 300 -11.02 -2.19 -20.76
N ALA A 301 -11.47 -2.64 -19.60
CA ALA A 301 -10.95 -3.76 -18.84
C ALA A 301 -12.11 -4.39 -18.05
N CYS A 302 -11.87 -5.45 -17.31
CA CYS A 302 -12.82 -5.98 -16.36
C CYS A 302 -12.17 -6.33 -15.02
N ILE A 303 -12.97 -6.27 -13.97
CA ILE A 303 -12.64 -6.79 -12.63
C ILE A 303 -13.37 -8.11 -12.47
N ARG A 304 -12.63 -9.14 -12.04
CA ARG A 304 -13.20 -10.43 -11.73
C ARG A 304 -13.50 -10.52 -10.23
N SER A 305 -14.75 -10.80 -9.86
CA SER A 305 -15.18 -10.84 -8.47
C SER A 305 -16.37 -11.78 -8.29
N SER A 306 -16.49 -12.36 -7.12
CA SER A 306 -17.66 -13.14 -6.71
C SER A 306 -18.57 -12.39 -5.75
N VAL A 307 -18.53 -11.06 -5.74
CA VAL A 307 -19.33 -10.23 -4.85
C VAL A 307 -20.83 -10.45 -4.99
N SER A 308 -21.33 -10.85 -6.16
CA SER A 308 -22.75 -11.21 -6.36
C SER A 308 -23.12 -12.64 -5.94
N GLY A 309 -22.18 -13.39 -5.33
CA GLY A 309 -22.33 -14.81 -5.02
C GLY A 309 -21.88 -15.77 -6.12
N GLU A 310 -21.62 -15.27 -7.31
CA GLU A 310 -21.07 -15.99 -8.46
C GLU A 310 -19.83 -15.28 -8.98
N LEU A 311 -18.83 -16.05 -9.44
CA LEU A 311 -17.60 -15.50 -9.99
C LEU A 311 -17.87 -14.94 -11.40
N LYS A 312 -17.86 -13.61 -11.52
CA LYS A 312 -18.16 -12.86 -12.75
C LYS A 312 -17.08 -11.85 -13.09
N GLU A 313 -17.11 -11.35 -14.31
CA GLU A 313 -16.32 -10.23 -14.80
C GLU A 313 -17.22 -8.99 -14.93
N TYR A 314 -16.84 -7.90 -14.27
CA TYR A 314 -17.54 -6.61 -14.26
C TYR A 314 -16.74 -5.59 -15.06
N GLU A 315 -17.41 -4.83 -15.94
CA GLU A 315 -16.76 -3.84 -16.79
C GLU A 315 -16.20 -2.68 -16.00
N VAL A 316 -14.95 -2.31 -16.32
CA VAL A 316 -14.28 -1.11 -15.82
C VAL A 316 -13.54 -0.41 -16.94
N GLU A 317 -13.19 0.85 -16.74
CA GLU A 317 -12.35 1.63 -17.65
C GLU A 317 -11.06 2.07 -16.95
N ILE A 318 -9.92 1.63 -17.45
CA ILE A 318 -8.62 2.14 -16.98
C ILE A 318 -8.49 3.57 -17.50
N GLN A 319 -8.40 4.55 -16.59
CA GLN A 319 -8.32 5.97 -16.91
C GLN A 319 -6.89 6.46 -16.96
N GLU A 320 -6.04 5.97 -16.06
CA GLU A 320 -4.65 6.44 -15.90
C GLU A 320 -3.73 5.28 -15.57
N ILE A 321 -2.51 5.33 -16.12
CA ILE A 321 -1.43 4.37 -15.87
C ILE A 321 -0.23 5.16 -15.38
N ARG A 322 0.30 4.78 -14.22
CA ARG A 322 1.40 5.44 -13.51
C ARG A 322 2.58 4.49 -13.39
N LEU A 323 3.37 4.39 -14.45
CA LEU A 323 4.43 3.37 -14.58
C LEU A 323 5.54 3.48 -13.52
N ASN A 324 5.80 4.69 -13.02
CA ASN A 324 6.87 4.99 -12.05
C ASN A 324 6.30 5.65 -10.78
N GLU A 325 5.12 5.20 -10.34
CA GLU A 325 4.54 5.64 -9.06
C GLU A 325 5.33 5.04 -7.89
N ASN A 326 5.67 5.88 -6.90
CA ASN A 326 6.38 5.42 -5.70
C ASN A 326 5.52 4.49 -4.83
N ASP A 327 4.22 4.77 -4.78
CA ASP A 327 3.24 3.91 -4.12
C ASP A 327 2.80 2.82 -5.08
N VAL A 328 3.37 1.64 -4.94
CA VAL A 328 3.12 0.49 -5.82
C VAL A 328 1.63 0.14 -5.96
N ASN A 329 0.83 0.51 -4.96
CA ASN A 329 -0.61 0.21 -4.89
C ASN A 329 -1.45 1.19 -5.73
N LYS A 330 -0.82 2.23 -6.30
CA LYS A 330 -1.47 3.27 -7.13
C LYS A 330 -0.96 3.29 -8.58
N GLY A 331 -0.50 2.14 -9.07
CA GLY A 331 0.03 2.00 -10.43
C GLY A 331 -0.97 2.30 -11.54
N MET A 332 -2.28 2.10 -11.29
CA MET A 332 -3.33 2.47 -12.23
C MET A 332 -4.55 3.07 -11.50
N VAL A 333 -5.29 3.91 -12.23
CA VAL A 333 -6.60 4.42 -11.81
C VAL A 333 -7.63 3.90 -12.78
N PHE A 334 -8.72 3.35 -12.27
CA PHE A 334 -9.82 2.87 -13.09
C PHE A 334 -11.17 3.33 -12.53
N GLN A 335 -12.19 3.26 -13.36
CA GLN A 335 -13.58 3.55 -13.02
C GLN A 335 -14.45 2.34 -13.30
N VAL A 336 -15.31 1.98 -12.36
CA VAL A 336 -16.37 0.98 -12.56
C VAL A 336 -17.42 1.54 -13.48
N THR A 337 -17.71 0.82 -14.56
CA THR A 337 -18.73 1.18 -15.56
C THR A 337 -19.86 0.15 -15.62
N ASP A 338 -19.67 -0.98 -14.96
CA ASP A 338 -20.64 -2.06 -14.90
C ASP A 338 -21.86 -1.67 -14.06
N PRO A 339 -23.08 -1.69 -14.65
CA PRO A 339 -24.28 -1.28 -13.92
C PRO A 339 -24.68 -2.26 -12.81
N GLU A 340 -24.46 -3.58 -12.98
CA GLU A 340 -24.76 -4.57 -11.95
C GLU A 340 -23.88 -4.36 -10.71
N LEU A 341 -22.59 -4.14 -10.91
CA LEU A 341 -21.65 -3.87 -9.81
C LEU A 341 -21.99 -2.55 -9.10
N LEU A 342 -22.28 -1.48 -9.85
CA LEU A 342 -22.67 -0.19 -9.27
C LEU A 342 -24.00 -0.28 -8.50
N GLU A 343 -24.95 -1.05 -8.98
CA GLU A 343 -26.21 -1.28 -8.28
C GLU A 343 -25.99 -2.07 -6.99
N LEU A 344 -25.15 -3.10 -7.03
CA LEU A 344 -24.90 -4.01 -5.90
C LEU A 344 -24.05 -3.35 -4.80
N THR A 345 -22.95 -2.71 -5.17
CA THR A 345 -21.92 -2.25 -4.23
C THR A 345 -21.72 -0.72 -4.18
N GLY A 346 -22.28 0.02 -5.14
CA GLY A 346 -22.02 1.45 -5.29
C GLY A 346 -20.65 1.78 -5.92
N GLY A 347 -19.82 0.76 -6.17
CA GLY A 347 -18.47 0.87 -6.70
C GLY A 347 -17.52 -0.13 -6.05
N ILE A 348 -16.29 0.28 -5.80
CA ILE A 348 -15.30 -0.54 -5.08
C ILE A 348 -15.55 -0.41 -3.57
N ILE A 349 -15.62 -1.55 -2.89
CA ILE A 349 -15.86 -1.65 -1.45
C ILE A 349 -14.75 -2.44 -0.76
N GLN A 350 -14.63 -2.32 0.56
CA GLN A 350 -13.69 -3.12 1.34
C GLN A 350 -14.00 -4.61 1.19
N GLY A 351 -12.95 -5.43 1.08
CA GLY A 351 -13.04 -6.85 0.74
C GLY A 351 -12.86 -7.15 -0.75
N MET A 352 -13.07 -6.18 -1.66
CA MET A 352 -12.74 -6.33 -3.08
C MET A 352 -11.24 -6.14 -3.39
N SER A 353 -10.43 -5.70 -2.41
CA SER A 353 -8.97 -5.61 -2.56
C SER A 353 -8.39 -6.96 -2.95
N GLY A 354 -7.60 -6.98 -4.02
CA GLY A 354 -7.09 -8.21 -4.66
C GLY A 354 -7.92 -8.72 -5.83
N SER A 355 -9.12 -8.16 -6.10
CA SER A 355 -9.88 -8.56 -7.27
C SER A 355 -9.05 -8.38 -8.55
N PRO A 356 -8.82 -9.45 -9.35
CA PRO A 356 -7.98 -9.36 -10.55
C PRO A 356 -8.58 -8.41 -11.59
N ILE A 357 -7.71 -7.59 -12.19
CA ILE A 357 -8.05 -6.72 -13.32
C ILE A 357 -7.51 -7.37 -14.58
N LEU A 358 -8.40 -7.58 -15.55
CA LEU A 358 -8.11 -8.22 -16.84
C LEU A 358 -8.29 -7.24 -17.98
N GLN A 359 -7.34 -7.22 -18.91
CA GLN A 359 -7.43 -6.44 -20.15
C GLN A 359 -6.93 -7.30 -21.32
N ASN A 360 -7.68 -7.37 -22.40
CA ASN A 360 -7.32 -8.14 -23.60
C ASN A 360 -6.96 -9.60 -23.32
N GLY A 361 -7.63 -10.24 -22.34
CA GLY A 361 -7.41 -11.63 -21.95
C GLY A 361 -6.14 -11.87 -21.12
N LYS A 362 -5.47 -10.82 -20.65
CA LYS A 362 -4.29 -10.88 -19.77
C LYS A 362 -4.60 -10.33 -18.39
N LEU A 363 -3.93 -10.86 -17.36
CA LEU A 363 -3.95 -10.27 -16.02
C LEU A 363 -3.04 -9.03 -16.03
N VAL A 364 -3.62 -7.85 -15.81
CA VAL A 364 -2.90 -6.57 -15.79
C VAL A 364 -2.62 -6.08 -14.37
N GLY A 365 -3.43 -6.48 -13.40
CA GLY A 365 -3.26 -6.04 -12.02
C GLY A 365 -4.34 -6.55 -11.08
N ALA A 366 -4.43 -5.90 -9.93
CA ALA A 366 -5.45 -6.14 -8.92
C ALA A 366 -5.97 -4.82 -8.34
N VAL A 367 -7.22 -4.83 -7.92
CA VAL A 367 -7.84 -3.73 -7.16
C VAL A 367 -7.12 -3.57 -5.82
N THR A 368 -6.81 -2.34 -5.42
CA THR A 368 -6.17 -2.06 -4.14
C THR A 368 -7.03 -1.20 -3.23
N HIS A 369 -7.25 0.06 -3.59
CA HIS A 369 -7.94 1.03 -2.77
C HIS A 369 -9.07 1.73 -3.53
N VAL A 370 -10.09 2.14 -2.80
CA VAL A 370 -11.21 2.94 -3.32
C VAL A 370 -10.94 4.44 -3.11
N PHE A 371 -11.49 5.28 -3.98
CA PHE A 371 -11.56 6.72 -3.74
C PHE A 371 -12.71 7.02 -2.77
N VAL A 372 -12.41 7.46 -1.57
CA VAL A 372 -13.42 7.72 -0.51
C VAL A 372 -14.53 8.66 -0.99
N ASN A 373 -14.20 9.68 -1.78
CA ASN A 373 -15.17 10.65 -2.30
C ASN A 373 -15.85 10.24 -3.62
N ASP A 374 -15.45 9.10 -4.22
CA ASP A 374 -15.98 8.60 -5.48
C ASP A 374 -15.81 7.06 -5.55
N PRO A 375 -16.69 6.29 -4.90
CA PRO A 375 -16.56 4.83 -4.82
C PRO A 375 -16.54 4.11 -6.18
N ALA A 376 -17.06 4.76 -7.23
CA ALA A 376 -16.99 4.21 -8.58
C ALA A 376 -15.55 4.19 -9.14
N ARG A 377 -14.60 4.87 -8.48
CA ARG A 377 -13.19 4.89 -8.88
C ARG A 377 -12.31 4.15 -7.88
N GLY A 378 -11.30 3.48 -8.40
CA GLY A 378 -10.33 2.74 -7.60
C GLY A 378 -8.92 2.87 -8.13
N TYR A 379 -7.98 2.50 -7.26
CA TYR A 379 -6.59 2.25 -7.60
C TYR A 379 -6.36 0.76 -7.85
N GLY A 380 -5.33 0.47 -8.64
CA GLY A 380 -4.85 -0.89 -8.85
C GLY A 380 -3.32 -0.96 -8.88
N ILE A 381 -2.81 -2.09 -8.42
CA ILE A 381 -1.42 -2.49 -8.54
C ILE A 381 -1.22 -3.25 -9.84
N PHE A 382 -0.02 -3.19 -10.42
CA PHE A 382 0.33 -4.04 -11.55
C PHE A 382 0.56 -5.50 -11.13
N ALA A 383 0.05 -6.44 -11.91
CA ALA A 383 0.26 -7.87 -11.67
C ALA A 383 1.76 -8.24 -11.70
N GLU A 384 2.52 -7.62 -12.59
CA GLU A 384 3.98 -7.74 -12.66
C GLU A 384 4.65 -7.37 -11.32
N THR A 385 4.20 -6.28 -10.66
CA THR A 385 4.72 -5.87 -9.35
C THR A 385 4.40 -6.87 -8.25
N MET A 386 3.19 -7.44 -8.26
CA MET A 386 2.81 -8.49 -7.31
C MET A 386 3.66 -9.75 -7.49
N LEU A 387 3.90 -10.16 -8.73
CA LEU A 387 4.73 -11.34 -9.02
C LEU A 387 6.17 -11.15 -8.57
N ASP A 388 6.76 -9.96 -8.80
CA ASP A 388 8.10 -9.64 -8.33
C ASP A 388 8.22 -9.69 -6.80
N ALA A 389 7.20 -9.22 -6.09
CA ALA A 389 7.17 -9.25 -4.63
C ALA A 389 6.96 -10.66 -4.05
N SER A 390 6.41 -11.59 -4.86
CA SER A 390 6.20 -12.98 -4.45
C SER A 390 7.50 -13.80 -4.40
N LEU A 391 8.51 -13.41 -5.18
CA LEU A 391 9.83 -14.06 -5.26
C LEU A 391 10.65 -13.75 -3.99
#